data_7c4956f5f1eca79b4327eab55875b9d3
#
_entry.id   7c4956f5f1eca79b4327eab55875b9d3
#
_cell.length_a   1.000
_cell.length_b   1.000
_cell.length_c   1.000
_cell.angle_alpha   90.00
_cell.angle_beta   90.00
_cell.angle_gamma   90.00
#
_symmetry.space_group_name_H-M   'P 1'
#
loop_
_entity.id
_entity.type
_entity.pdbx_description
1 polymer ?
#
loop_
_entity_poly.entity_id
_entity_poly.type
_entity_poly.pdbx_seq_one_letter_code
_entity_poly.pdbx_strand_id
1 'polypeptide(L)'
;MDDRRISRRDALIQTGGTLVAVAFFQSPLFAWARPGETTIPFVDQPTAPPPPLAGLNQLDWEAQSLDSWITPAEKFFRVGHYGVPEVDAAKWKLQIAGHVARPTSYDLAALKALPKKEVVFTLECSGNHGFPFLPGAIGNARWGGAPLAAVLQKAGRKPAGVEVVFYGADQGEEPIQYIGGLGDKMGEFKARAPFARSMSWAEATDPANLLCYEMNGKPLPAANGAPLRLIAPRWFGISNVKWLTRIEVIDSRFEGPFQAQRYLTVREVPHGDGTTVWTRTAVGKSLLKSVAARVAVVDGNHRIYGAAWGAPIARVEVKVDDGPWKNAVIDKGAEHEFAWKFWHLDWPSPAAGEHKITSRAIDREGNVQPAQDDPFIAGKRTYWEANGQITRTIKLS
;
A
#
# COMPACT_ATOMS: atom_id res chain seq x y z
N MET A 1 -19.05 4.54 33.22
CA MET A 1 -18.86 4.46 31.75
C MET A 1 -17.86 3.35 31.50
N ASP A 2 -18.32 2.27 30.93
CA ASP A 2 -17.57 1.02 30.80
C ASP A 2 -16.59 1.18 29.62
N ASP A 3 -15.32 1.36 29.94
CA ASP A 3 -14.22 1.58 28.97
C ASP A 3 -13.83 0.23 28.34
N ARG A 4 -14.76 -0.34 27.56
CA ARG A 4 -14.47 -1.55 26.76
C ARG A 4 -13.53 -1.17 25.63
N ARG A 5 -12.24 -1.35 25.87
CA ARG A 5 -11.24 -1.39 24.80
C ARG A 5 -11.68 -2.43 23.79
N ILE A 6 -12.14 -1.97 22.62
CA ILE A 6 -12.45 -2.87 21.51
C ILE A 6 -11.19 -3.64 21.18
N SER A 7 -11.24 -4.96 21.33
CA SER A 7 -10.10 -5.80 21.01
C SER A 7 -9.85 -5.75 19.49
N ARG A 8 -8.60 -5.98 19.07
CA ARG A 8 -8.25 -6.05 17.65
C ARG A 8 -9.10 -7.06 16.89
N ARG A 9 -9.63 -8.06 17.59
CA ARG A 9 -10.57 -9.07 17.08
C ARG A 9 -11.97 -8.49 16.89
N ASP A 10 -12.43 -7.66 17.79
CA ASP A 10 -13.79 -7.07 17.74
C ASP A 10 -13.87 -5.96 16.70
N ALA A 11 -12.79 -5.21 16.45
CA ALA A 11 -12.69 -4.26 15.36
C ALA A 11 -12.83 -4.94 13.98
N LEU A 12 -12.37 -6.19 13.85
CA LEU A 12 -12.56 -7.00 12.62
C LEU A 12 -14.01 -7.46 12.44
N ILE A 13 -14.76 -7.64 13.52
CA ILE A 13 -16.13 -8.14 13.50
C ILE A 13 -17.15 -6.98 13.31
N GLN A 14 -16.85 -5.81 13.85
CA GLN A 14 -17.78 -4.65 13.80
C GLN A 14 -17.75 -3.87 12.49
N THR A 15 -16.72 -4.03 11.65
CA THR A 15 -16.72 -3.48 10.28
C THR A 15 -17.49 -4.40 9.33
N GLY A 16 -18.71 -4.77 9.69
CA GLY A 16 -19.58 -5.67 8.93
C GLY A 16 -19.68 -5.32 7.46
N GLY A 17 -18.94 -6.01 6.68
CA GLY A 17 -18.95 -5.91 5.22
C GLY A 17 -17.69 -6.55 4.67
N THR A 18 -17.86 -7.47 3.81
CA THR A 18 -16.92 -8.24 3.02
C THR A 18 -15.46 -8.16 3.50
N LEU A 19 -15.17 -8.94 4.50
CA LEU A 19 -13.81 -9.16 4.96
C LEU A 19 -13.05 -9.87 3.85
N VAL A 20 -11.95 -9.28 3.48
CA VAL A 20 -10.98 -9.77 2.53
C VAL A 20 -10.30 -11.01 3.11
N ALA A 21 -10.48 -12.29 2.64
CA ALA A 21 -9.75 -13.49 3.07
C ALA A 21 -8.31 -13.45 2.57
N VAL A 22 -7.38 -13.55 3.50
CA VAL A 22 -5.95 -13.56 3.24
C VAL A 22 -5.51 -15.02 3.35
N ALA A 23 -5.24 -15.68 2.22
CA ALA A 23 -4.59 -16.97 2.24
C ALA A 23 -3.08 -16.75 2.39
N PHE A 24 -2.52 -17.20 3.49
CA PHE A 24 -1.08 -17.19 3.71
C PHE A 24 -0.52 -18.57 3.48
N PHE A 25 0.46 -18.64 2.61
CA PHE A 25 1.40 -19.74 2.65
C PHE A 25 2.57 -19.33 3.56
N GLN A 26 3.04 -20.27 4.37
CA GLN A 26 4.28 -20.15 5.13
C GLN A 26 5.46 -20.14 4.15
N SER A 27 5.62 -19.06 3.43
CA SER A 27 6.93 -18.77 2.86
C SER A 27 7.73 -18.11 3.97
N PRO A 28 8.91 -18.62 4.29
CA PRO A 28 9.83 -17.83 5.08
C PRO A 28 9.97 -16.50 4.33
N LEU A 29 9.62 -15.40 4.97
CA LEU A 29 9.63 -14.04 4.41
C LEU A 29 10.96 -13.68 3.72
N PHE A 30 11.96 -14.53 3.79
CA PHE A 30 13.33 -14.28 3.44
C PHE A 30 14.11 -15.54 3.03
N ALA A 31 13.56 -16.34 2.14
CA ALA A 31 14.28 -17.46 1.53
C ALA A 31 15.22 -16.97 0.40
N TRP A 32 15.91 -15.86 0.61
CA TRP A 32 16.87 -15.36 -0.36
C TRP A 32 18.28 -15.51 0.19
N ALA A 33 18.88 -16.65 -0.04
CA ALA A 33 20.32 -16.84 0.10
C ALA A 33 21.00 -16.54 -1.25
N ARG A 34 21.98 -15.65 -1.25
CA ARG A 34 22.92 -15.54 -2.37
C ARG A 34 23.84 -16.77 -2.36
N PRO A 35 24.40 -17.19 -3.49
CA PRO A 35 25.41 -18.24 -3.48
C PRO A 35 26.51 -17.92 -2.44
N GLY A 36 26.78 -18.86 -1.53
CA GLY A 36 27.76 -18.69 -0.46
C GLY A 36 27.25 -18.03 0.83
N GLU A 37 25.96 -17.63 0.91
CA GLU A 37 25.35 -17.10 2.14
C GLU A 37 24.61 -18.19 2.92
N THR A 38 24.74 -18.19 4.24
CA THR A 38 23.90 -18.97 5.16
C THR A 38 22.94 -18.04 5.87
N THR A 39 21.65 -18.15 5.58
CA THR A 39 20.60 -17.33 6.22
C THR A 39 20.30 -17.84 7.63
N ILE A 40 20.22 -16.92 8.58
CA ILE A 40 19.78 -17.18 9.94
C ILE A 40 18.33 -16.66 10.07
N PRO A 41 17.37 -17.54 10.40
CA PRO A 41 15.95 -17.13 10.48
C PRO A 41 15.71 -16.25 11.70
N PHE A 42 14.80 -15.28 11.57
CA PHE A 42 14.23 -14.58 12.72
C PHE A 42 13.35 -15.54 13.54
N VAL A 43 13.35 -15.39 14.86
CA VAL A 43 12.52 -16.21 15.76
C VAL A 43 11.08 -15.67 15.88
N ASP A 44 10.88 -14.39 15.63
CA ASP A 44 9.58 -13.70 15.61
C ASP A 44 8.88 -13.84 14.24
N GLN A 45 8.63 -15.08 13.83
CA GLN A 45 7.92 -15.34 12.58
C GLN A 45 6.49 -14.76 12.61
N PRO A 46 5.96 -14.33 11.45
CA PRO A 46 4.57 -13.92 11.36
C PRO A 46 3.65 -15.01 11.90
N THR A 47 2.65 -14.61 12.68
CA THR A 47 1.61 -15.55 13.12
C THR A 47 0.84 -16.06 11.92
N ALA A 48 0.38 -17.32 11.98
CA ALA A 48 -0.54 -17.82 10.99
C ALA A 48 -1.78 -16.93 10.89
N PRO A 49 -2.32 -16.68 9.71
CA PRO A 49 -3.56 -15.92 9.58
C PRO A 49 -4.67 -16.65 10.32
N PRO A 50 -5.62 -15.93 10.88
CA PRO A 50 -6.85 -16.54 11.36
C PRO A 50 -7.53 -17.30 10.19
N PRO A 51 -8.33 -18.34 10.47
CA PRO A 51 -9.07 -19.06 9.43
C PRO A 51 -9.73 -18.10 8.46
N PRO A 52 -9.87 -18.47 7.18
CA PRO A 52 -10.24 -17.56 6.12
C PRO A 52 -11.44 -16.75 6.54
N LEU A 53 -11.22 -15.47 6.67
CA LEU A 53 -12.29 -14.51 6.85
C LEU A 53 -13.13 -14.62 5.58
N ALA A 54 -14.34 -15.10 5.71
CA ALA A 54 -15.22 -15.35 4.57
C ALA A 54 -15.30 -14.11 3.67
N GLY A 55 -14.99 -14.26 2.38
CA GLY A 55 -15.03 -13.19 1.40
C GLY A 55 -13.70 -12.69 0.87
N LEU A 56 -12.56 -13.24 1.31
CA LEU A 56 -11.25 -12.91 0.76
C LEU A 56 -10.81 -13.90 -0.32
N ASN A 57 -11.51 -13.91 -1.38
CA ASN A 57 -11.01 -14.56 -2.58
C ASN A 57 -9.90 -13.70 -3.18
N GLN A 58 -8.64 -14.15 -3.09
CA GLN A 58 -7.49 -13.66 -3.88
C GLN A 58 -6.48 -12.74 -3.20
N LEU A 59 -5.90 -13.21 -2.12
CA LEU A 59 -4.60 -12.77 -1.70
C LEU A 59 -3.57 -13.86 -2.01
N ASP A 60 -2.76 -13.58 -3.00
CA ASP A 60 -1.60 -14.39 -3.32
C ASP A 60 -0.40 -13.75 -2.62
N TRP A 61 -0.01 -14.32 -1.47
CA TRP A 61 1.06 -13.83 -0.61
C TRP A 61 2.38 -14.58 -0.80
N GLU A 62 2.43 -15.46 -1.75
CA GLU A 62 3.62 -16.29 -1.97
C GLU A 62 4.88 -15.52 -2.26
N ALA A 63 4.87 -14.21 -2.09
CA ALA A 63 5.87 -13.63 -2.86
C ALA A 63 6.56 -12.44 -2.33
N GLN A 64 6.69 -12.44 -1.10
CA GLN A 64 7.49 -11.42 -0.44
C GLN A 64 8.92 -11.83 -0.27
N SER A 65 9.42 -12.50 -1.25
CA SER A 65 10.84 -12.62 -1.31
C SER A 65 11.38 -11.25 -1.75
N LEU A 66 12.18 -10.61 -0.92
CA LEU A 66 13.11 -9.60 -1.39
C LEU A 66 14.19 -10.23 -2.31
N ASP A 67 13.86 -11.37 -2.93
CA ASP A 67 14.75 -12.13 -3.80
C ASP A 67 15.11 -11.35 -5.05
N SER A 68 14.23 -10.47 -5.45
CA SER A 68 14.43 -9.65 -6.62
C SER A 68 14.03 -8.21 -6.33
N TRP A 69 14.87 -7.26 -6.71
CA TRP A 69 14.56 -5.85 -6.61
C TRP A 69 13.32 -5.47 -7.42
N ILE A 70 13.10 -6.12 -8.56
CA ILE A 70 11.82 -6.10 -9.29
C ILE A 70 11.06 -7.37 -8.93
N THR A 71 9.90 -7.22 -8.32
CA THR A 71 9.01 -8.33 -7.99
C THR A 71 8.42 -8.94 -9.26
N PRO A 72 8.60 -10.24 -9.52
CA PRO A 72 7.95 -10.91 -10.66
C PRO A 72 6.44 -10.74 -10.62
N ALA A 73 5.80 -10.59 -11.78
CA ALA A 73 4.37 -10.29 -11.84
C ALA A 73 3.49 -11.39 -11.23
N GLU A 74 3.89 -12.65 -11.37
CA GLU A 74 3.24 -13.82 -10.78
C GLU A 74 3.34 -13.85 -9.25
N LYS A 75 4.40 -13.25 -8.71
CA LYS A 75 4.67 -13.11 -7.29
C LYS A 75 4.21 -11.77 -6.72
N PHE A 76 3.62 -10.89 -7.47
CA PHE A 76 3.18 -9.58 -7.00
C PHE A 76 1.88 -9.72 -6.20
N PHE A 77 1.83 -9.13 -5.00
CA PHE A 77 0.65 -9.22 -4.14
C PHE A 77 -0.61 -8.68 -4.84
N ARG A 78 -1.75 -9.28 -4.53
CA ARG A 78 -3.05 -8.93 -5.09
C ARG A 78 -4.10 -8.82 -3.99
N VAL A 79 -4.84 -7.72 -4.00
CA VAL A 79 -6.01 -7.50 -3.15
C VAL A 79 -7.17 -7.10 -4.04
N GLY A 80 -8.27 -7.82 -3.98
CA GLY A 80 -9.51 -7.52 -4.70
C GLY A 80 -10.69 -7.54 -3.73
N HIS A 81 -11.60 -6.58 -3.82
CA HIS A 81 -12.78 -6.52 -2.94
C HIS A 81 -13.97 -7.30 -3.52
N TYR A 82 -14.04 -7.39 -4.84
CA TYR A 82 -15.14 -8.02 -5.57
C TYR A 82 -14.67 -9.11 -6.54
N GLY A 83 -13.46 -9.64 -6.33
CA GLY A 83 -12.85 -10.59 -7.25
C GLY A 83 -12.18 -9.93 -8.46
N VAL A 84 -11.82 -10.74 -9.45
CA VAL A 84 -11.28 -10.28 -10.74
C VAL A 84 -12.45 -10.22 -11.73
N PRO A 85 -12.84 -9.03 -12.22
CA PRO A 85 -13.92 -8.93 -13.17
C PRO A 85 -13.49 -9.50 -14.54
N GLU A 86 -14.45 -10.06 -15.25
CA GLU A 86 -14.26 -10.39 -16.65
C GLU A 86 -14.38 -9.10 -17.48
N VAL A 87 -13.29 -8.69 -18.12
CA VAL A 87 -13.24 -7.49 -18.96
C VAL A 87 -12.87 -7.90 -20.38
N ASP A 88 -13.82 -7.72 -21.30
CA ASP A 88 -13.56 -7.89 -22.73
C ASP A 88 -12.72 -6.73 -23.25
N ALA A 89 -11.43 -6.95 -23.44
CA ALA A 89 -10.49 -5.92 -23.87
C ALA A 89 -10.83 -5.32 -25.26
N ALA A 90 -11.55 -6.06 -26.11
CA ALA A 90 -11.93 -5.59 -27.43
C ALA A 90 -13.08 -4.58 -27.39
N LYS A 91 -13.94 -4.66 -26.38
CA LYS A 91 -15.08 -3.75 -26.15
C LYS A 91 -14.79 -2.70 -25.10
N TRP A 92 -13.70 -2.88 -24.35
CA TRP A 92 -13.38 -2.00 -23.23
C TRP A 92 -13.05 -0.58 -23.69
N LYS A 93 -13.54 0.40 -22.92
CA LYS A 93 -13.21 1.82 -23.09
C LYS A 93 -13.04 2.48 -21.74
N LEU A 94 -12.09 3.41 -21.66
CA LEU A 94 -11.97 4.36 -20.56
C LEU A 94 -12.82 5.59 -20.87
N GLN A 95 -13.75 5.91 -20.00
CA GLN A 95 -14.58 7.13 -20.09
C GLN A 95 -13.96 8.25 -19.26
N ILE A 96 -13.89 9.46 -19.80
CA ILE A 96 -13.54 10.69 -19.09
C ILE A 96 -14.79 11.58 -19.08
N ALA A 97 -15.31 11.89 -17.88
CA ALA A 97 -16.61 12.51 -17.72
C ALA A 97 -16.65 13.53 -16.56
N GLY A 98 -17.84 14.06 -16.27
CA GLY A 98 -18.11 15.02 -15.19
C GLY A 98 -17.73 16.47 -15.56
N HIS A 99 -17.14 17.19 -14.62
CA HIS A 99 -16.75 18.59 -14.78
C HIS A 99 -15.51 18.77 -15.67
N VAL A 100 -15.58 18.26 -16.90
CA VAL A 100 -14.59 18.45 -17.97
C VAL A 100 -15.20 19.20 -19.16
N ALA A 101 -14.38 19.97 -19.87
CA ALA A 101 -14.82 20.74 -21.03
C ALA A 101 -15.12 19.84 -22.23
N ARG A 102 -14.37 18.75 -22.38
CA ARG A 102 -14.45 17.78 -23.49
C ARG A 102 -14.56 16.35 -22.97
N PRO A 103 -15.77 15.89 -22.57
CA PRO A 103 -15.98 14.48 -22.26
C PRO A 103 -15.53 13.61 -23.45
N THR A 104 -14.83 12.52 -23.15
CA THR A 104 -14.25 11.67 -24.19
C THR A 104 -14.12 10.23 -23.72
N SER A 105 -13.86 9.32 -24.65
CA SER A 105 -13.50 7.95 -24.32
C SER A 105 -12.30 7.49 -25.12
N TYR A 106 -11.53 6.60 -24.53
CA TYR A 106 -10.35 5.99 -25.14
C TYR A 106 -10.51 4.48 -25.12
N ASP A 107 -10.26 3.83 -26.24
CA ASP A 107 -9.92 2.42 -26.25
C ASP A 107 -8.43 2.21 -25.92
N LEU A 108 -8.02 0.97 -25.76
CA LEU A 108 -6.64 0.66 -25.41
C LEU A 108 -5.64 1.08 -26.49
N ALA A 109 -6.02 1.02 -27.77
CA ALA A 109 -5.18 1.44 -28.88
C ALA A 109 -4.92 2.95 -28.87
N ALA A 110 -5.97 3.75 -28.61
CA ALA A 110 -5.85 5.20 -28.49
C ALA A 110 -4.97 5.61 -27.29
N LEU A 111 -5.03 4.89 -26.18
CA LEU A 111 -4.12 5.14 -25.04
C LEU A 111 -2.68 4.76 -25.36
N LYS A 112 -2.46 3.64 -26.06
CA LYS A 112 -1.12 3.20 -26.48
C LYS A 112 -0.50 4.10 -27.54
N ALA A 113 -1.30 4.86 -28.30
CA ALA A 113 -0.83 5.86 -29.24
C ALA A 113 -0.28 7.13 -28.58
N LEU A 114 -0.57 7.35 -27.29
CA LEU A 114 0.01 8.44 -26.51
C LEU A 114 1.48 8.13 -26.15
N PRO A 115 2.32 9.17 -25.94
CA PRO A 115 3.69 8.95 -25.49
C PRO A 115 3.73 8.08 -24.23
N LYS A 116 4.34 6.90 -24.34
CA LYS A 116 4.50 5.97 -23.21
C LYS A 116 5.49 6.52 -22.20
N LYS A 117 5.17 6.43 -20.91
CA LYS A 117 6.08 6.62 -19.81
C LYS A 117 6.22 5.35 -18.97
N GLU A 118 7.34 5.23 -18.28
CA GLU A 118 7.58 4.16 -17.31
C GLU A 118 7.99 4.74 -15.97
N VAL A 119 7.58 4.08 -14.92
CA VAL A 119 8.00 4.36 -13.55
C VAL A 119 8.28 3.06 -12.81
N VAL A 120 9.37 3.01 -12.06
CA VAL A 120 9.59 1.93 -11.08
C VAL A 120 9.01 2.41 -9.76
N PHE A 121 8.01 1.69 -9.27
CA PHE A 121 7.26 2.08 -8.08
C PHE A 121 6.99 0.88 -7.19
N THR A 122 7.28 1.06 -5.90
CA THR A 122 6.94 0.11 -4.84
C THR A 122 5.52 0.36 -4.36
N LEU A 123 4.63 -0.54 -4.71
CA LEU A 123 3.24 -0.53 -4.31
C LEU A 123 3.08 -1.30 -3.01
N GLU A 124 2.51 -0.65 -2.00
CA GLU A 124 2.25 -1.24 -0.68
C GLU A 124 0.75 -1.23 -0.37
N CYS A 125 0.21 -2.31 0.19
CA CYS A 125 -1.12 -2.32 0.78
C CYS A 125 -1.13 -1.48 2.07
N SER A 126 -2.15 -0.65 2.27
CA SER A 126 -2.28 0.16 3.49
C SER A 126 -2.41 -0.65 4.78
N GLY A 127 -2.79 -1.94 4.68
CA GLY A 127 -2.82 -2.86 5.82
C GLY A 127 -1.50 -3.58 6.10
N ASN A 128 -0.47 -3.37 5.27
CA ASN A 128 0.82 -4.03 5.43
C ASN A 128 1.47 -3.66 6.78
N HIS A 129 1.90 -4.67 7.55
CA HIS A 129 2.38 -4.56 8.93
C HIS A 129 1.35 -4.04 9.95
N GLY A 130 0.09 -3.86 9.56
CA GLY A 130 -0.98 -3.51 10.50
C GLY A 130 -1.43 -4.66 11.39
N PHE A 131 -1.09 -5.88 11.01
CA PHE A 131 -1.29 -7.11 11.78
C PHE A 131 -0.02 -7.96 11.77
N PRO A 132 0.24 -8.75 12.82
CA PRO A 132 1.40 -9.63 12.89
C PRO A 132 1.46 -10.67 11.75
N PHE A 133 0.32 -11.02 11.18
CA PHE A 133 0.20 -11.98 10.09
C PHE A 133 0.23 -11.33 8.69
N LEU A 134 0.38 -10.02 8.59
CA LEU A 134 0.33 -9.28 7.33
C LEU A 134 1.62 -8.48 7.04
N PRO A 135 2.80 -9.10 7.08
CA PRO A 135 4.04 -8.39 6.81
C PRO A 135 4.47 -8.62 5.38
N GLY A 136 3.74 -8.28 4.40
CA GLY A 136 4.27 -8.67 3.12
C GLY A 136 3.45 -8.23 1.91
N ALA A 137 2.42 -7.41 2.14
CA ALA A 137 1.60 -6.86 1.08
C ALA A 137 2.29 -5.69 0.38
N ILE A 138 3.40 -5.96 -0.28
CA ILE A 138 4.25 -4.97 -0.95
C ILE A 138 4.92 -5.61 -2.17
N GLY A 139 5.22 -4.83 -3.18
CA GLY A 139 6.00 -5.28 -4.33
C GLY A 139 6.51 -4.09 -5.13
N ASN A 140 7.65 -4.26 -5.79
CA ASN A 140 8.26 -3.24 -6.65
C ASN A 140 8.20 -3.69 -8.09
N ALA A 141 7.65 -2.89 -8.97
CA ALA A 141 7.54 -3.23 -10.38
C ALA A 141 7.84 -2.03 -11.28
N ARG A 142 8.20 -2.32 -12.53
CA ARG A 142 8.24 -1.35 -13.62
C ARG A 142 6.85 -1.26 -14.24
N TRP A 143 6.23 -0.11 -14.13
CA TRP A 143 4.91 0.17 -14.64
C TRP A 143 4.99 1.03 -15.89
N GLY A 144 4.33 0.61 -16.96
CA GLY A 144 4.34 1.31 -18.24
C GLY A 144 2.93 1.73 -18.68
N GLY A 145 2.78 2.95 -19.16
CA GLY A 145 1.47 3.46 -19.57
C GLY A 145 1.50 4.87 -20.12
N ALA A 146 0.31 5.41 -20.40
CA ALA A 146 0.12 6.79 -20.81
C ALA A 146 0.10 7.72 -19.60
N PRO A 147 0.64 8.94 -19.65
CA PRO A 147 0.54 9.93 -18.59
C PRO A 147 -0.92 10.30 -18.32
N LEU A 148 -1.40 10.11 -17.07
CA LEU A 148 -2.76 10.51 -16.69
C LEU A 148 -2.98 12.02 -16.85
N ALA A 149 -2.00 12.83 -16.46
CA ALA A 149 -2.07 14.28 -16.58
C ALA A 149 -2.37 14.75 -18.01
N ALA A 150 -1.77 14.12 -19.04
CA ALA A 150 -2.00 14.47 -20.43
C ALA A 150 -3.46 14.23 -20.86
N VAL A 151 -4.07 13.13 -20.41
CA VAL A 151 -5.47 12.79 -20.68
C VAL A 151 -6.42 13.77 -20.00
N LEU A 152 -6.18 14.08 -18.71
CA LEU A 152 -6.98 15.02 -17.93
C LEU A 152 -6.87 16.46 -18.49
N GLN A 153 -5.67 16.91 -18.82
CA GLN A 153 -5.44 18.23 -19.41
C GLN A 153 -6.13 18.36 -20.79
N LYS A 154 -6.08 17.31 -21.64
CA LYS A 154 -6.78 17.28 -22.91
C LYS A 154 -8.30 17.34 -22.73
N ALA A 155 -8.86 16.69 -21.72
CA ALA A 155 -10.27 16.79 -21.37
C ALA A 155 -10.65 18.19 -20.86
N GLY A 156 -9.74 18.87 -20.20
CA GLY A 156 -9.89 20.25 -19.70
C GLY A 156 -10.83 20.33 -18.49
N ARG A 157 -10.30 20.71 -17.34
CA ARG A 157 -11.10 20.91 -16.11
C ARG A 157 -12.01 22.12 -16.23
N LYS A 158 -13.28 21.98 -15.89
CA LYS A 158 -14.18 23.13 -15.65
C LYS A 158 -13.89 23.75 -14.27
N PRO A 159 -14.14 25.04 -14.04
CA PRO A 159 -13.83 25.71 -12.76
C PRO A 159 -14.40 25.01 -11.53
N ALA A 160 -15.60 24.44 -11.61
CA ALA A 160 -16.24 23.72 -10.51
C ALA A 160 -15.61 22.37 -10.20
N GLY A 161 -14.82 21.78 -11.11
CA GLY A 161 -14.20 20.47 -10.87
C GLY A 161 -13.11 20.54 -9.81
N VAL A 162 -13.25 19.83 -8.72
CA VAL A 162 -12.32 19.87 -7.58
C VAL A 162 -11.65 18.53 -7.30
N GLU A 163 -12.33 17.43 -7.57
CA GLU A 163 -11.88 16.07 -7.26
C GLU A 163 -12.01 15.16 -8.49
N VAL A 164 -11.13 14.19 -8.60
CA VAL A 164 -11.07 13.21 -9.69
C VAL A 164 -11.32 11.82 -9.12
N VAL A 165 -12.41 11.18 -9.54
CA VAL A 165 -12.81 9.85 -9.11
C VAL A 165 -12.43 8.83 -10.17
N PHE A 166 -11.85 7.72 -9.73
CA PHE A 166 -11.42 6.59 -10.55
C PHE A 166 -12.30 5.38 -10.22
N TYR A 167 -12.99 4.82 -11.22
CA TYR A 167 -13.88 3.68 -11.07
C TYR A 167 -13.33 2.44 -11.75
N GLY A 168 -13.26 1.34 -10.99
CA GLY A 168 -12.95 0.00 -11.51
C GLY A 168 -14.16 -0.69 -12.14
N ALA A 169 -13.91 -1.75 -12.89
CA ALA A 169 -14.97 -2.64 -13.39
C ALA A 169 -15.49 -3.60 -12.31
N ASP A 170 -14.69 -3.84 -11.27
CA ASP A 170 -15.08 -4.68 -10.14
C ASP A 170 -16.15 -3.98 -9.31
N GLN A 171 -17.21 -4.72 -8.96
CA GLN A 171 -18.37 -4.18 -8.26
C GLN A 171 -19.03 -5.24 -7.39
N GLY A 172 -19.65 -4.81 -6.31
CA GLY A 172 -20.35 -5.68 -5.39
C GLY A 172 -21.39 -4.93 -4.57
N GLU A 173 -22.08 -5.66 -3.69
CA GLU A 173 -23.04 -5.08 -2.77
C GLU A 173 -22.32 -4.46 -1.57
N GLU A 174 -22.66 -3.20 -1.28
CA GLU A 174 -22.16 -2.45 -0.14
C GLU A 174 -23.28 -2.06 0.79
N PRO A 175 -23.15 -2.26 2.12
CA PRO A 175 -24.07 -1.71 3.09
C PRO A 175 -23.89 -0.19 3.16
N ILE A 176 -24.96 0.54 2.94
CA ILE A 176 -25.01 1.99 3.08
C ILE A 176 -25.81 2.32 4.33
N GLN A 177 -25.14 2.89 5.30
CA GLN A 177 -25.75 3.34 6.55
C GLN A 177 -26.20 4.79 6.42
N TYR A 178 -27.32 5.12 6.98
CA TYR A 178 -27.89 6.46 6.97
C TYR A 178 -28.68 6.75 8.27
N ILE A 179 -28.82 8.00 8.61
CA ILE A 179 -29.70 8.42 9.70
C ILE A 179 -31.09 8.61 9.11
N GLY A 180 -32.03 7.72 9.46
CA GLY A 180 -33.36 7.63 8.87
C GLY A 180 -34.47 8.32 9.65
N GLY A 181 -34.16 9.08 10.72
CA GLY A 181 -35.18 9.74 11.52
C GLY A 181 -34.65 10.53 12.72
N LEU A 182 -35.52 11.14 13.47
CA LEU A 182 -35.17 11.82 14.71
C LEU A 182 -34.73 10.80 15.77
N GLY A 183 -33.70 11.14 16.56
CA GLY A 183 -33.17 10.31 17.64
C GLY A 183 -32.20 9.26 17.20
N ASP A 184 -31.31 9.57 16.26
CA ASP A 184 -30.15 8.76 15.80
C ASP A 184 -30.54 7.34 15.33
N LYS A 185 -31.75 7.17 14.80
CA LYS A 185 -32.13 5.90 14.20
C LYS A 185 -31.30 5.63 12.94
N MET A 186 -30.34 4.72 13.08
CA MET A 186 -29.54 4.23 11.96
C MET A 186 -30.36 3.29 11.10
N GLY A 187 -30.43 3.56 9.80
CA GLY A 187 -30.92 2.65 8.79
C GLY A 187 -29.75 2.10 7.96
N GLU A 188 -29.98 0.95 7.33
CA GLU A 188 -29.03 0.36 6.41
C GLU A 188 -29.78 -0.21 5.20
N PHE A 189 -29.22 -0.03 4.02
CA PHE A 189 -29.65 -0.76 2.82
C PHE A 189 -28.41 -1.21 2.03
N LYS A 190 -28.57 -2.21 1.18
CA LYS A 190 -27.51 -2.68 0.30
C LYS A 190 -27.66 -2.06 -1.08
N ALA A 191 -26.57 -1.52 -1.60
CA ALA A 191 -26.51 -1.02 -2.95
C ALA A 191 -25.30 -1.61 -3.69
N ARG A 192 -25.48 -1.87 -4.98
CA ARG A 192 -24.37 -2.26 -5.84
C ARG A 192 -23.50 -1.05 -6.15
N ALA A 193 -22.23 -1.14 -5.84
CA ALA A 193 -21.26 -0.08 -6.07
C ALA A 193 -20.00 -0.63 -6.76
N PRO A 194 -19.44 0.09 -7.73
CA PRO A 194 -18.12 -0.20 -8.25
C PRO A 194 -17.05 0.15 -7.21
N PHE A 195 -15.92 -0.54 -7.27
CA PHE A 195 -14.74 -0.08 -6.54
C PHE A 195 -14.33 1.29 -7.08
N ALA A 196 -14.19 2.27 -6.18
CA ALA A 196 -13.79 3.62 -6.57
C ALA A 196 -12.94 4.30 -5.50
N ARG A 197 -12.01 5.14 -5.95
CA ARG A 197 -11.19 6.01 -5.12
C ARG A 197 -11.01 7.35 -5.82
N SER A 198 -10.70 8.38 -5.05
CA SER A 198 -10.52 9.72 -5.58
C SER A 198 -9.22 10.37 -5.11
N MET A 199 -8.85 11.42 -5.84
CA MET A 199 -7.74 12.32 -5.54
C MET A 199 -8.17 13.75 -5.89
N SER A 200 -7.59 14.76 -5.26
CA SER A 200 -7.73 16.14 -5.72
C SER A 200 -7.23 16.27 -7.17
N TRP A 201 -7.69 17.32 -7.86
CA TRP A 201 -7.21 17.58 -9.22
C TRP A 201 -5.68 17.72 -9.28
N ALA A 202 -5.09 18.40 -8.31
CA ALA A 202 -3.63 18.59 -8.25
C ALA A 202 -2.89 17.25 -8.13
N GLU A 203 -3.37 16.35 -7.26
CA GLU A 203 -2.79 15.03 -7.07
C GLU A 203 -3.01 14.12 -8.28
N ALA A 204 -4.19 14.15 -8.89
CA ALA A 204 -4.47 13.37 -10.08
C ALA A 204 -3.61 13.77 -11.28
N THR A 205 -3.25 15.06 -11.38
CA THR A 205 -2.41 15.59 -12.46
C THR A 205 -0.91 15.54 -12.15
N ASP A 206 -0.49 14.86 -11.09
CA ASP A 206 0.93 14.58 -10.84
C ASP A 206 1.55 13.90 -12.08
N PRO A 207 2.69 14.40 -12.60
CA PRO A 207 3.30 13.89 -13.81
C PRO A 207 3.82 12.44 -13.70
N ALA A 208 3.92 11.89 -12.50
CA ALA A 208 4.29 10.50 -12.26
C ALA A 208 3.12 9.52 -12.40
N ASN A 209 1.87 10.00 -12.38
CA ASN A 209 0.70 9.14 -12.49
C ASN A 209 0.51 8.59 -13.90
N LEU A 210 0.19 7.30 -13.99
CA LEU A 210 0.04 6.57 -15.24
C LEU A 210 -1.33 5.90 -15.37
N LEU A 211 -1.88 5.95 -16.57
CA LEU A 211 -2.85 5.02 -17.09
C LEU A 211 -2.08 3.79 -17.57
N CYS A 212 -1.89 2.83 -16.69
CA CYS A 212 -0.94 1.74 -16.84
C CYS A 212 -1.56 0.53 -17.54
N TYR A 213 -0.89 0.02 -18.57
CA TYR A 213 -1.27 -1.16 -19.34
C TYR A 213 -0.13 -2.18 -19.48
N GLU A 214 1.04 -1.90 -18.88
CA GLU A 214 2.19 -2.82 -18.87
C GLU A 214 2.79 -2.94 -17.46
N MET A 215 3.25 -4.13 -17.12
CA MET A 215 3.94 -4.45 -15.89
C MET A 215 5.22 -5.25 -16.21
N ASN A 216 6.37 -4.78 -15.74
CA ASN A 216 7.68 -5.41 -15.99
C ASN A 216 7.97 -5.64 -17.47
N GLY A 217 7.58 -4.69 -18.35
CA GLY A 217 7.79 -4.75 -19.80
C GLY A 217 6.89 -5.73 -20.56
N LYS A 218 5.88 -6.29 -19.90
CA LYS A 218 4.88 -7.19 -20.49
C LYS A 218 3.46 -6.60 -20.35
N PRO A 219 2.49 -7.05 -21.15
CA PRO A 219 1.09 -6.67 -20.95
C PRO A 219 0.65 -6.92 -19.50
N LEU A 220 -0.14 -6.00 -18.97
CA LEU A 220 -0.65 -6.08 -17.60
C LEU A 220 -1.47 -7.36 -17.40
N PRO A 221 -1.19 -8.21 -16.40
CA PRO A 221 -1.98 -9.40 -16.15
C PRO A 221 -3.42 -9.06 -15.69
N ALA A 222 -4.39 -9.92 -15.99
CA ALA A 222 -5.80 -9.74 -15.63
C ALA A 222 -5.98 -9.46 -14.12
N ALA A 223 -5.38 -10.28 -13.26
CA ALA A 223 -5.45 -10.12 -11.83
C ALA A 223 -4.76 -8.85 -11.29
N ASN A 224 -3.87 -8.24 -12.07
CA ASN A 224 -3.20 -6.99 -11.72
C ASN A 224 -3.90 -5.75 -12.31
N GLY A 225 -5.06 -5.92 -12.98
CA GLY A 225 -5.93 -4.83 -13.41
C GLY A 225 -6.03 -4.59 -14.90
N ALA A 226 -5.68 -5.59 -15.76
CA ALA A 226 -5.85 -5.46 -17.21
C ALA A 226 -7.32 -5.19 -17.60
N PRO A 227 -7.57 -4.45 -18.70
CA PRO A 227 -6.61 -3.92 -19.66
C PRO A 227 -5.91 -2.63 -19.21
N LEU A 228 -6.46 -1.94 -18.19
CA LEU A 228 -5.93 -0.67 -17.68
C LEU A 228 -6.09 -0.54 -16.17
N ARG A 229 -5.08 0.03 -15.53
CA ARG A 229 -5.16 0.44 -14.14
C ARG A 229 -4.56 1.82 -13.91
N LEU A 230 -4.94 2.45 -12.81
CA LEU A 230 -4.21 3.61 -12.29
C LEU A 230 -2.93 3.14 -11.58
N ILE A 231 -1.82 3.80 -11.87
CA ILE A 231 -0.61 3.80 -11.05
C ILE A 231 -0.35 5.24 -10.62
N ALA A 232 -0.42 5.47 -9.33
CA ALA A 232 -0.13 6.74 -8.67
C ALA A 232 1.01 6.53 -7.66
N PRO A 233 2.26 6.79 -8.06
CA PRO A 233 3.41 6.64 -7.18
C PRO A 233 3.25 7.43 -5.88
N ARG A 234 3.80 6.91 -4.79
CA ARG A 234 3.63 7.40 -3.41
C ARG A 234 2.28 7.13 -2.76
N TRP A 235 1.27 6.60 -3.48
CA TRP A 235 -0.02 6.26 -2.88
C TRP A 235 -0.08 4.78 -2.50
N PHE A 236 -0.75 4.49 -1.37
CA PHE A 236 -1.04 3.12 -1.01
C PHE A 236 -1.85 2.38 -2.10
N GLY A 237 -1.73 1.07 -2.14
CA GLY A 237 -2.35 0.19 -3.13
C GLY A 237 -3.84 0.43 -3.34
N ILE A 238 -4.56 0.81 -2.30
CA ILE A 238 -6.00 1.09 -2.36
C ILE A 238 -6.34 2.23 -3.33
N SER A 239 -5.46 3.20 -3.53
CA SER A 239 -5.67 4.31 -4.44
C SER A 239 -5.26 4.00 -5.89
N ASN A 240 -4.57 2.90 -6.12
CA ASN A 240 -4.12 2.44 -7.42
C ASN A 240 -5.17 1.55 -8.09
N VAL A 241 -6.31 2.15 -8.49
CA VAL A 241 -7.51 1.46 -8.98
C VAL A 241 -7.22 0.55 -10.16
N LYS A 242 -7.62 -0.72 -10.06
CA LYS A 242 -7.49 -1.75 -11.09
C LYS A 242 -8.72 -1.79 -12.00
N TRP A 243 -8.57 -2.40 -13.18
CA TRP A 243 -9.66 -2.57 -14.15
C TRP A 243 -10.41 -1.27 -14.43
N LEU A 244 -9.66 -0.19 -14.59
CA LEU A 244 -10.17 1.18 -14.70
C LEU A 244 -11.08 1.35 -15.92
N THR A 245 -12.31 1.83 -15.72
CA THR A 245 -13.31 2.03 -16.79
C THR A 245 -13.78 3.46 -16.92
N ARG A 246 -13.70 4.25 -15.84
CA ARG A 246 -14.18 5.63 -15.82
C ARG A 246 -13.32 6.49 -14.93
N ILE A 247 -13.06 7.71 -15.39
CA ILE A 247 -12.50 8.81 -14.60
C ILE A 247 -13.53 9.95 -14.65
N GLU A 248 -13.92 10.43 -13.50
CA GLU A 248 -14.92 11.49 -13.40
C GLU A 248 -14.41 12.65 -12.57
N VAL A 249 -14.50 13.85 -13.12
CA VAL A 249 -14.21 15.08 -12.37
C VAL A 249 -15.49 15.56 -11.73
N ILE A 250 -15.50 15.71 -10.41
CA ILE A 250 -16.67 16.13 -9.63
C ILE A 250 -16.40 17.46 -8.93
N ASP A 251 -17.48 18.13 -8.49
CA ASP A 251 -17.47 19.45 -7.85
C ASP A 251 -17.58 19.41 -6.33
N SER A 252 -17.54 18.22 -5.76
CA SER A 252 -17.67 17.96 -4.34
C SER A 252 -16.70 16.89 -3.87
N ARG A 253 -16.64 16.66 -2.56
CA ARG A 253 -15.86 15.57 -1.99
C ARG A 253 -16.50 14.22 -2.32
N PHE A 254 -15.70 13.26 -2.81
CA PHE A 254 -16.15 11.89 -3.04
C PHE A 254 -16.22 11.11 -1.72
N GLU A 255 -17.41 10.58 -1.40
CA GLU A 255 -17.66 9.83 -0.17
C GLU A 255 -18.04 8.36 -0.41
N GLY A 256 -17.51 7.76 -1.47
CA GLY A 256 -17.75 6.35 -1.76
C GLY A 256 -17.25 5.43 -0.63
N PRO A 257 -17.77 4.17 -0.56
CA PRO A 257 -17.52 3.24 0.56
C PRO A 257 -16.04 3.03 0.87
N PHE A 258 -15.20 2.94 -0.15
CA PHE A 258 -13.75 2.74 0.02
C PHE A 258 -12.98 4.03 0.28
N GLN A 259 -13.61 5.20 0.16
CA GLN A 259 -13.02 6.49 0.45
C GLN A 259 -13.37 6.97 1.86
N ALA A 260 -14.64 6.90 2.24
CA ALA A 260 -15.17 7.58 3.41
C ALA A 260 -15.64 6.63 4.54
N GLN A 261 -15.65 5.31 4.32
CA GLN A 261 -16.14 4.36 5.31
C GLN A 261 -15.11 3.30 5.70
N ARG A 262 -14.51 2.56 4.74
CA ARG A 262 -13.69 1.38 5.02
C ARG A 262 -12.22 1.67 5.21
N TYR A 263 -11.63 2.54 4.41
CA TYR A 263 -10.21 2.88 4.45
C TYR A 263 -10.01 4.23 5.11
N LEU A 264 -10.38 4.29 6.38
CA LEU A 264 -10.20 5.47 7.22
C LEU A 264 -9.20 5.19 8.34
N THR A 265 -8.20 6.02 8.45
CA THR A 265 -7.32 6.05 9.62
C THR A 265 -7.97 6.90 10.69
N VAL A 266 -8.24 6.30 11.84
CA VAL A 266 -8.75 6.97 13.03
C VAL A 266 -7.58 7.22 13.97
N ARG A 267 -7.34 8.47 14.28
CA ARG A 267 -6.18 8.88 15.07
C ARG A 267 -6.52 10.03 15.99
N GLU A 268 -5.93 9.97 17.18
CA GLU A 268 -5.84 11.09 18.08
C GLU A 268 -4.68 11.99 17.68
N VAL A 269 -4.93 13.29 17.53
CA VAL A 269 -3.91 14.28 17.17
C VAL A 269 -3.88 15.40 18.19
N PRO A 270 -2.68 15.89 18.56
CA PRO A 270 -2.55 17.07 19.40
C PRO A 270 -3.21 18.28 18.74
N HIS A 271 -3.96 19.04 19.54
CA HIS A 271 -4.51 20.33 19.15
C HIS A 271 -3.67 21.47 19.73
N GLY A 272 -3.69 22.64 19.10
CA GLY A 272 -2.81 23.75 19.45
C GLY A 272 -2.99 24.34 20.87
N ASP A 273 -4.07 23.99 21.57
CA ASP A 273 -4.36 24.38 22.95
C ASP A 273 -3.90 23.36 24.01
N GLY A 274 -3.15 22.32 23.59
CA GLY A 274 -2.68 21.23 24.45
C GLY A 274 -3.69 20.12 24.68
N THR A 275 -4.88 20.19 24.09
CA THR A 275 -5.84 19.08 24.04
C THR A 275 -5.54 18.14 22.89
N THR A 276 -6.22 17.00 22.84
CA THR A 276 -6.18 16.09 21.68
C THR A 276 -7.57 16.01 21.05
N VAL A 277 -7.60 15.82 19.74
CA VAL A 277 -8.83 15.64 18.96
C VAL A 277 -8.77 14.36 18.15
N TRP A 278 -9.90 13.68 18.01
CA TRP A 278 -10.03 12.53 17.16
C TRP A 278 -10.25 12.96 15.72
N THR A 279 -9.45 12.43 14.82
CA THR A 279 -9.57 12.66 13.39
C THR A 279 -9.87 11.36 12.65
N ARG A 280 -10.58 11.49 11.52
CA ARG A 280 -10.80 10.40 10.56
C ARG A 280 -10.31 10.89 9.22
N THR A 281 -9.28 10.24 8.69
CA THR A 281 -8.69 10.60 7.40
C THR A 281 -8.72 9.41 6.45
N ALA A 282 -9.06 9.65 5.19
CA ALA A 282 -8.97 8.60 4.18
C ALA A 282 -7.50 8.17 4.02
N VAL A 283 -7.27 6.84 3.97
CA VAL A 283 -5.96 6.29 3.63
C VAL A 283 -5.45 6.94 2.34
N GLY A 284 -4.24 7.47 2.37
CA GLY A 284 -3.70 8.31 1.32
C GLY A 284 -2.35 7.84 0.77
N LYS A 285 -1.34 8.67 1.00
CA LYS A 285 0.04 8.42 0.56
C LYS A 285 0.74 7.42 1.46
N SER A 286 1.60 6.61 0.88
CA SER A 286 2.48 5.68 1.61
C SER A 286 3.36 6.43 2.59
N LEU A 287 3.56 5.84 3.76
CA LEU A 287 4.35 6.41 4.84
C LEU A 287 5.75 5.80 4.86
N LEU A 288 6.69 6.61 5.31
CA LEU A 288 8.11 6.24 5.47
C LEU A 288 8.26 4.98 6.33
N LYS A 289 8.93 3.96 5.80
CA LYS A 289 9.10 2.66 6.44
C LYS A 289 10.41 1.99 6.08
N SER A 290 10.98 1.28 7.03
CA SER A 290 12.09 0.34 6.87
C SER A 290 11.85 -0.92 7.69
N VAL A 291 12.31 -2.04 7.20
CA VAL A 291 12.26 -3.33 7.91
C VAL A 291 13.54 -4.12 7.67
N ALA A 292 14.09 -4.70 8.73
CA ALA A 292 15.11 -5.73 8.63
C ALA A 292 14.47 -7.02 8.14
N ALA A 293 14.99 -7.53 7.04
CA ALA A 293 14.37 -8.59 6.28
C ALA A 293 15.06 -9.94 6.45
N ARG A 294 16.38 -9.93 6.67
CA ARG A 294 17.21 -11.12 6.71
C ARG A 294 18.51 -10.85 7.47
N VAL A 295 19.00 -11.85 8.14
CA VAL A 295 20.41 -11.92 8.59
C VAL A 295 21.06 -13.10 7.90
N ALA A 296 22.28 -12.91 7.40
CA ALA A 296 23.04 -13.98 6.78
C ALA A 296 24.51 -13.91 7.21
N VAL A 297 25.18 -15.07 7.15
CA VAL A 297 26.62 -15.17 7.26
C VAL A 297 27.21 -15.14 5.84
N VAL A 298 28.10 -14.18 5.61
CA VAL A 298 28.81 -13.96 4.35
C VAL A 298 30.31 -13.96 4.66
N ASP A 299 31.05 -14.89 4.11
CA ASP A 299 32.51 -15.03 4.36
C ASP A 299 32.88 -15.02 5.86
N GLY A 300 32.07 -15.69 6.67
CA GLY A 300 32.26 -15.78 8.12
C GLY A 300 31.77 -14.54 8.93
N ASN A 301 31.30 -13.49 8.28
CA ASN A 301 30.76 -12.28 8.92
C ASN A 301 29.24 -12.21 8.83
N HIS A 302 28.60 -11.76 9.89
CA HIS A 302 27.17 -11.53 9.88
C HIS A 302 26.83 -10.23 9.15
N ARG A 303 25.73 -10.26 8.40
CA ARG A 303 25.21 -9.11 7.68
C ARG A 303 23.69 -9.06 7.81
N ILE A 304 23.17 -7.89 8.16
CA ILE A 304 21.75 -7.62 8.25
C ILE A 304 21.32 -6.98 6.93
N TYR A 305 20.26 -7.48 6.31
CA TYR A 305 19.67 -6.93 5.11
C TYR A 305 18.23 -6.47 5.35
N GLY A 306 17.80 -5.48 4.57
CA GLY A 306 16.43 -5.02 4.63
C GLY A 306 16.03 -4.15 3.45
N ALA A 307 14.84 -3.58 3.58
CA ALA A 307 14.30 -2.65 2.61
C ALA A 307 13.70 -1.42 3.28
N ALA A 308 13.70 -0.28 2.56
CA ALA A 308 13.07 0.96 2.98
C ALA A 308 12.29 1.58 1.82
N TRP A 309 11.12 2.19 2.10
CA TRP A 309 10.20 2.73 1.11
C TRP A 309 9.26 3.79 1.70
N GLY A 310 8.27 4.27 0.89
CA GLY A 310 7.18 5.15 1.30
C GLY A 310 7.44 6.63 1.07
N ALA A 311 8.70 7.04 0.99
CA ALA A 311 9.13 8.40 0.66
C ALA A 311 10.47 8.36 -0.08
N PRO A 312 10.98 9.49 -0.60
CA PRO A 312 12.35 9.58 -1.12
C PRO A 312 13.38 9.36 0.01
N ILE A 313 13.87 8.12 0.13
CA ILE A 313 14.79 7.71 1.19
C ILE A 313 16.14 8.41 1.03
N ALA A 314 16.61 9.08 2.08
CA ALA A 314 17.96 9.64 2.17
C ALA A 314 18.94 8.64 2.77
N ARG A 315 18.56 7.98 3.88
CA ARG A 315 19.39 6.97 4.54
C ARG A 315 18.53 6.01 5.36
N VAL A 316 19.13 4.91 5.75
CA VAL A 316 18.56 3.94 6.69
C VAL A 316 19.52 3.79 7.85
N GLU A 317 18.97 3.75 9.05
CA GLU A 317 19.72 3.48 10.26
C GLU A 317 19.22 2.19 10.90
N VAL A 318 20.16 1.42 11.47
CA VAL A 318 19.90 0.15 12.12
C VAL A 318 20.49 0.17 13.51
N LYS A 319 19.73 -0.31 14.46
CA LYS A 319 20.15 -0.52 15.85
C LYS A 319 20.06 -2.00 16.18
N VAL A 320 21.08 -2.54 16.82
CA VAL A 320 21.08 -3.88 17.38
C VAL A 320 21.08 -3.76 18.90
N ASP A 321 20.11 -4.38 19.54
CA ASP A 321 19.87 -4.31 20.98
C ASP A 321 19.76 -2.84 21.47
N ASP A 322 20.41 -2.49 22.57
CA ASP A 322 20.50 -1.15 23.10
C ASP A 322 21.72 -0.36 22.57
N GLY A 323 22.36 -0.86 21.52
CA GLY A 323 23.50 -0.19 20.91
C GLY A 323 23.11 1.09 20.14
N PRO A 324 24.08 1.83 19.62
CA PRO A 324 23.83 3.05 18.86
C PRO A 324 23.22 2.76 17.48
N TRP A 325 22.50 3.73 16.94
CA TRP A 325 22.08 3.74 15.57
C TRP A 325 23.30 3.82 14.63
N LYS A 326 23.36 2.94 13.63
CA LYS A 326 24.41 2.88 12.60
C LYS A 326 23.80 3.05 11.23
N ASN A 327 24.46 3.78 10.35
CA ASN A 327 24.03 3.92 8.96
C ASN A 327 24.20 2.58 8.21
N ALA A 328 23.15 2.15 7.56
CA ALA A 328 23.20 1.06 6.60
C ALA A 328 23.67 1.55 5.22
N VAL A 329 24.22 0.65 4.43
CA VAL A 329 24.59 0.90 3.03
C VAL A 329 23.38 0.61 2.15
N ILE A 330 23.04 1.54 1.25
CA ILE A 330 21.99 1.31 0.26
C ILE A 330 22.63 0.59 -0.95
N ASP A 331 22.19 -0.64 -1.17
CA ASP A 331 22.73 -1.51 -2.24
C ASP A 331 22.05 -1.27 -3.58
N LYS A 332 20.74 -1.05 -3.57
CA LYS A 332 19.93 -1.02 -4.79
C LYS A 332 18.77 -0.04 -4.69
N GLY A 333 18.46 0.60 -5.81
CA GLY A 333 17.27 1.44 -5.97
C GLY A 333 17.48 2.92 -5.64
N ALA A 334 18.69 3.36 -5.29
CA ALA A 334 18.98 4.75 -4.96
C ALA A 334 18.60 5.71 -6.10
N GLU A 335 18.75 5.26 -7.34
CA GLU A 335 18.45 5.99 -8.57
C GLU A 335 16.94 6.13 -8.91
N HIS A 336 16.07 5.38 -8.22
CA HIS A 336 14.64 5.38 -8.46
C HIS A 336 13.88 5.99 -7.28
N GLU A 337 13.30 7.15 -7.46
CA GLU A 337 12.63 7.90 -6.38
C GLU A 337 11.52 7.11 -5.70
N PHE A 338 10.66 6.43 -6.46
CA PHE A 338 9.45 5.76 -5.96
C PHE A 338 9.65 4.29 -5.62
N ALA A 339 10.84 3.74 -5.86
CA ALA A 339 11.14 2.35 -5.57
C ALA A 339 11.74 2.18 -4.17
N TRP A 340 11.52 1.01 -3.59
CA TRP A 340 12.21 0.64 -2.36
C TRP A 340 13.73 0.66 -2.53
N LYS A 341 14.42 0.87 -1.40
CA LYS A 341 15.86 0.82 -1.29
C LYS A 341 16.22 -0.45 -0.56
N PHE A 342 16.97 -1.35 -1.20
CA PHE A 342 17.57 -2.46 -0.50
C PHE A 342 18.83 -1.96 0.20
N TRP A 343 19.02 -2.39 1.42
CA TRP A 343 20.13 -1.97 2.26
C TRP A 343 20.73 -3.14 3.03
N HIS A 344 21.98 -2.98 3.46
CA HIS A 344 22.62 -3.87 4.42
C HIS A 344 23.39 -3.11 5.48
N LEU A 345 23.63 -3.79 6.61
CA LEU A 345 24.58 -3.41 7.66
C LEU A 345 25.49 -4.59 7.98
N ASP A 346 26.80 -4.42 7.89
CA ASP A 346 27.74 -5.39 8.39
C ASP A 346 27.68 -5.42 9.93
N TRP A 347 27.60 -6.65 10.46
CA TRP A 347 27.49 -6.90 11.88
C TRP A 347 28.62 -7.85 12.32
N PRO A 348 29.85 -7.32 12.51
CA PRO A 348 31.00 -8.15 12.80
C PRO A 348 30.90 -8.74 14.21
N SER A 349 31.21 -10.05 14.29
CA SER A 349 31.39 -10.79 15.55
C SER A 349 30.28 -10.58 16.59
N PRO A 350 29.00 -10.81 16.24
CA PRO A 350 27.96 -10.75 17.26
C PRO A 350 28.18 -11.84 18.32
N ALA A 351 27.80 -11.57 19.54
CA ALA A 351 27.79 -12.57 20.61
C ALA A 351 26.77 -13.67 20.30
N ALA A 352 26.93 -14.86 20.88
CA ALA A 352 25.87 -15.86 20.89
C ALA A 352 24.73 -15.37 21.80
N GLY A 353 23.49 -15.74 21.45
CA GLY A 353 22.32 -15.35 22.22
C GLY A 353 21.21 -14.74 21.39
N GLU A 354 20.23 -14.16 22.06
CA GLU A 354 19.11 -13.45 21.43
C GLU A 354 19.46 -11.98 21.20
N HIS A 355 19.16 -11.48 20.01
CA HIS A 355 19.39 -10.10 19.62
C HIS A 355 18.13 -9.47 19.00
N LYS A 356 17.94 -8.19 19.23
CA LYS A 356 16.87 -7.35 18.68
C LYS A 356 17.44 -6.42 17.61
N ILE A 357 16.89 -6.49 16.41
CA ILE A 357 17.32 -5.66 15.27
C ILE A 357 16.17 -4.72 14.93
N THR A 358 16.41 -3.41 15.05
CA THR A 358 15.44 -2.37 14.68
C THR A 358 16.04 -1.53 13.56
N SER A 359 15.26 -1.28 12.51
CA SER A 359 15.65 -0.34 11.45
C SER A 359 14.68 0.84 11.39
N ARG A 360 15.19 1.98 10.92
CA ARG A 360 14.38 3.16 10.61
C ARG A 360 14.86 3.83 9.34
N ALA A 361 13.91 4.29 8.55
CA ALA A 361 14.19 5.10 7.37
C ALA A 361 14.16 6.58 7.71
N ILE A 362 14.99 7.35 7.01
CA ILE A 362 15.00 8.81 7.03
C ILE A 362 14.85 9.29 5.60
N ASP A 363 13.90 10.20 5.34
CA ASP A 363 13.70 10.76 4.02
C ASP A 363 14.61 11.95 3.73
N ARG A 364 14.53 12.50 2.50
CA ARG A 364 15.35 13.64 2.07
C ARG A 364 14.99 14.94 2.78
N GLU A 365 13.83 15.03 3.41
CA GLU A 365 13.36 16.18 4.19
C GLU A 365 13.78 16.09 5.65
N GLY A 366 14.40 14.97 6.04
CA GLY A 366 14.86 14.72 7.40
C GLY A 366 13.81 14.08 8.31
N ASN A 367 12.62 13.74 7.80
CA ASN A 367 11.63 13.03 8.58
C ASN A 367 12.14 11.63 8.89
N VAL A 368 11.93 11.20 10.14
CA VAL A 368 12.35 9.89 10.65
C VAL A 368 11.13 8.99 10.79
N GLN A 369 11.24 7.74 10.39
CA GLN A 369 10.21 6.74 10.69
C GLN A 369 9.95 6.70 12.20
N PRO A 370 8.71 6.91 12.67
CA PRO A 370 8.40 7.03 14.08
C PRO A 370 8.63 5.72 14.85
N ALA A 371 9.02 5.83 16.10
CA ALA A 371 9.09 4.69 17.03
C ALA A 371 7.69 4.12 17.33
N GLN A 372 7.60 2.90 17.85
CA GLN A 372 6.30 2.29 18.17
C GLN A 372 5.53 3.00 19.28
N ASP A 373 6.24 3.64 20.20
CA ASP A 373 5.70 4.43 21.31
C ASP A 373 5.51 5.91 20.97
N ASP A 374 5.86 6.32 19.75
CA ASP A 374 5.58 7.67 19.26
C ASP A 374 4.08 7.98 19.33
N PRO A 375 3.66 9.16 19.82
CA PRO A 375 2.25 9.53 19.91
C PRO A 375 1.48 9.40 18.59
N PHE A 376 2.14 9.63 17.45
CA PHE A 376 1.56 9.45 16.13
C PHE A 376 1.18 7.98 15.85
N ILE A 377 1.93 7.02 16.37
CA ILE A 377 1.65 5.58 16.25
C ILE A 377 0.69 5.13 17.35
N ALA A 378 0.97 5.49 18.62
CA ALA A 378 0.20 5.07 19.77
C ALA A 378 -1.24 5.63 19.77
N GLY A 379 -1.44 6.85 19.25
CA GLY A 379 -2.74 7.49 19.12
C GLY A 379 -3.64 6.92 18.04
N LYS A 380 -3.14 5.99 17.21
CA LYS A 380 -3.90 5.39 16.10
C LYS A 380 -4.73 4.19 16.58
N ARG A 381 -5.99 4.10 16.14
CA ARG A 381 -6.93 3.03 16.51
C ARG A 381 -7.14 2.01 15.39
N THR A 382 -6.89 2.38 14.13
CA THR A 382 -7.03 1.49 12.98
C THR A 382 -5.70 0.85 12.60
N TYR A 383 -5.76 -0.30 11.93
CA TYR A 383 -4.55 -1.01 11.47
C TYR A 383 -3.96 -0.44 10.18
N TRP A 384 -4.69 0.45 9.49
CA TRP A 384 -4.22 1.09 8.26
C TRP A 384 -2.98 1.95 8.52
N GLU A 385 -2.15 2.10 7.49
CA GLU A 385 -1.01 3.01 7.52
C GLU A 385 -0.04 2.76 8.69
N ALA A 386 0.21 1.48 8.98
CA ALA A 386 1.18 1.10 10.01
C ALA A 386 2.60 1.40 9.54
N ASN A 387 3.29 2.34 10.19
CA ASN A 387 4.65 2.75 9.85
C ASN A 387 5.58 2.94 11.06
N GLY A 388 5.18 2.49 12.24
CA GLY A 388 6.10 2.43 13.39
C GLY A 388 7.33 1.57 13.09
N GLN A 389 8.45 1.88 13.72
CA GLN A 389 9.69 1.10 13.61
C GLN A 389 9.42 -0.37 14.00
N ILE A 390 9.94 -1.29 13.18
CA ILE A 390 9.73 -2.72 13.34
C ILE A 390 11.01 -3.33 13.92
N THR A 391 10.88 -3.97 15.08
CA THR A 391 11.97 -4.73 15.71
C THR A 391 11.81 -6.19 15.38
N ARG A 392 12.88 -6.83 14.91
CA ARG A 392 12.96 -8.26 14.61
C ARG A 392 13.87 -8.92 15.63
N THR A 393 13.53 -10.15 16.02
CA THR A 393 14.30 -10.94 16.98
C THR A 393 14.99 -12.10 16.29
N ILE A 394 16.29 -12.28 16.57
CA ILE A 394 17.12 -13.37 16.04
C ILE A 394 17.87 -14.05 17.17
N LYS A 395 18.13 -15.35 17.03
CA LYS A 395 18.96 -16.11 17.97
C LYS A 395 20.18 -16.66 17.26
N LEU A 396 21.35 -16.29 17.75
CA LEU A 396 22.65 -16.77 17.28
C LEU A 396 23.17 -17.89 18.19
N SER A 397 23.79 -18.90 17.58
CA SER A 397 24.41 -20.04 18.27
C SER A 397 25.89 -19.79 18.58
#